data_f06c10d89a9bcc4b716baee6c124e3f7
#
_entry.id   f06c10d89a9bcc4b716baee6c124e3f7
#
_cell.length_a   1.000
_cell.length_b   1.000
_cell.length_c   1.000
_cell.angle_alpha   90.00
_cell.angle_beta   90.00
_cell.angle_gamma   90.00
#
_symmetry.space_group_name_H-M   'P 1'
#
loop_
_entity.id
_entity.type
_entity.pdbx_description
1 polymer ?
#
loop_
_entity_poly.entity_id
_entity_poly.type
_entity_poly.pdbx_seq_one_letter_code
_entity_poly.pdbx_strand_id
1 'polypeptide(L)'
;MEIEAVHKNKGTLENFKEIKTATPFHSIHTDIVKSTIVLFLSEILHHSIHEEEKNEPLFAFLEAALQWLDNHNETANFHLILLLEMTKHFGFYPDVSDKDQAFFELVEGVFSPFHAVSSLTEHETLLFKKLIDLKWDSDQKIFHVIERQIL
;
A
#
# COMPACT_ATOMS: atom_id res chain seq x y z
N MET A 1 -1.50 -5.85 -17.69
CA MET A 1 -1.15 -5.64 -19.11
C MET A 1 -0.33 -6.84 -19.55
N GLU A 2 -0.70 -7.46 -20.65
CA GLU A 2 0.08 -8.54 -21.30
C GLU A 2 0.83 -7.95 -22.48
N ILE A 3 2.12 -8.30 -22.60
CA ILE A 3 3.00 -7.77 -23.64
C ILE A 3 3.64 -8.95 -24.36
N GLU A 4 3.48 -9.01 -25.67
CA GLU A 4 4.25 -9.88 -26.54
C GLU A 4 5.39 -9.09 -27.19
N ALA A 5 6.62 -9.47 -26.91
CA ALA A 5 7.81 -8.83 -27.47
C ALA A 5 8.74 -9.88 -28.07
N VAL A 6 9.48 -9.49 -29.13
CA VAL A 6 10.52 -10.33 -29.71
C VAL A 6 11.87 -9.84 -29.22
N HIS A 7 12.46 -10.57 -28.27
CA HIS A 7 13.75 -10.22 -27.72
C HIS A 7 14.89 -10.74 -28.61
N LYS A 8 15.66 -9.83 -29.20
CA LYS A 8 16.79 -10.16 -30.10
C LYS A 8 18.16 -10.09 -29.43
N ASN A 9 18.20 -9.68 -28.16
CA ASN A 9 19.42 -9.58 -27.32
C ASN A 9 20.58 -8.81 -27.99
N LYS A 10 20.26 -7.72 -28.72
CA LYS A 10 21.24 -6.90 -29.45
C LYS A 10 21.64 -5.63 -28.70
N GLY A 11 21.22 -5.45 -27.44
CA GLY A 11 21.50 -4.23 -26.65
C GLY A 11 20.86 -2.95 -27.20
N THR A 12 19.87 -3.06 -28.09
CA THR A 12 19.12 -1.94 -28.68
C THR A 12 17.67 -1.98 -28.21
N LEU A 13 16.99 -0.83 -28.24
CA LEU A 13 15.54 -0.78 -27.97
C LEU A 13 14.79 -1.73 -28.90
N GLU A 14 13.91 -2.52 -28.31
CA GLU A 14 13.08 -3.50 -29.02
C GLU A 14 11.63 -3.03 -29.06
N ASN A 15 10.91 -3.47 -30.10
CA ASN A 15 9.50 -3.10 -30.27
C ASN A 15 8.60 -4.19 -29.71
N PHE A 16 7.52 -3.76 -29.05
CA PHE A 16 6.43 -4.65 -28.70
C PHE A 16 5.71 -5.12 -29.95
N LYS A 17 5.41 -6.39 -30.01
CA LYS A 17 4.62 -6.99 -31.12
C LYS A 17 3.14 -6.81 -30.86
N GLU A 18 2.73 -7.01 -29.63
CA GLU A 18 1.35 -6.87 -29.18
C GLU A 18 1.29 -6.41 -27.72
N ILE A 19 0.33 -5.55 -27.39
CA ILE A 19 0.03 -5.10 -26.04
C ILE A 19 -1.47 -5.28 -25.82
N LYS A 20 -1.84 -6.04 -24.79
CA LYS A 20 -3.23 -6.27 -24.40
C LYS A 20 -3.47 -5.87 -22.95
N THR A 21 -4.69 -5.43 -22.64
CA THR A 21 -5.15 -5.30 -21.27
C THR A 21 -5.42 -6.70 -20.71
N ALA A 22 -4.62 -7.14 -19.73
CA ALA A 22 -4.81 -8.46 -19.11
C ALA A 22 -6.12 -8.51 -18.32
N THR A 23 -6.30 -7.54 -17.42
CA THR A 23 -7.52 -7.42 -16.59
C THR A 23 -8.04 -5.99 -16.70
N PRO A 24 -9.21 -5.76 -17.35
CA PRO A 24 -9.82 -4.43 -17.40
C PRO A 24 -10.42 -4.09 -16.03
N PHE A 25 -10.13 -2.89 -15.54
CA PHE A 25 -10.83 -2.33 -14.38
C PHE A 25 -12.16 -1.72 -14.81
N HIS A 26 -13.20 -1.84 -13.98
CA HIS A 26 -14.55 -1.39 -14.28
C HIS A 26 -14.93 -0.09 -13.58
N SER A 27 -14.55 0.05 -12.30
CA SER A 27 -14.96 1.18 -11.46
C SER A 27 -13.83 2.18 -11.19
N ILE A 28 -12.58 1.78 -11.19
CA ILE A 28 -11.42 2.66 -10.92
C ILE A 28 -11.41 3.87 -11.87
N HIS A 29 -11.78 3.70 -13.13
CA HIS A 29 -11.77 4.79 -14.12
C HIS A 29 -12.98 5.72 -14.04
N THR A 30 -14.08 5.29 -13.42
CA THR A 30 -15.35 6.03 -13.35
C THR A 30 -15.64 6.60 -11.99
N ASP A 31 -15.05 6.05 -10.93
CA ASP A 31 -15.17 6.51 -9.56
C ASP A 31 -14.01 7.46 -9.23
N ILE A 32 -14.34 8.72 -8.90
CA ILE A 32 -13.36 9.76 -8.63
C ILE A 32 -12.52 9.46 -7.37
N VAL A 33 -13.10 8.84 -6.35
CA VAL A 33 -12.39 8.48 -5.12
C VAL A 33 -11.36 7.39 -5.41
N LYS A 34 -11.76 6.33 -6.12
CA LYS A 34 -10.86 5.24 -6.54
C LYS A 34 -9.75 5.74 -7.45
N SER A 35 -10.06 6.59 -8.43
CA SER A 35 -9.07 7.20 -9.32
C SER A 35 -8.05 8.03 -8.54
N THR A 36 -8.50 8.80 -7.54
CA THR A 36 -7.61 9.60 -6.69
C THR A 36 -6.70 8.72 -5.84
N ILE A 37 -7.23 7.63 -5.27
CA ILE A 37 -6.44 6.64 -4.52
C ILE A 37 -5.35 6.04 -5.40
N VAL A 38 -5.70 5.61 -6.61
CA VAL A 38 -4.74 5.00 -7.54
C VAL A 38 -3.66 5.99 -7.96
N LEU A 39 -4.02 7.25 -8.21
CA LEU A 39 -3.06 8.30 -8.53
C LEU A 39 -2.06 8.52 -7.37
N PHE A 40 -2.57 8.65 -6.14
CA PHE A 40 -1.73 8.75 -4.94
C PHE A 40 -0.79 7.55 -4.79
N LEU A 41 -1.31 6.33 -4.96
CA LEU A 41 -0.49 5.11 -4.88
C LEU A 41 0.57 5.04 -5.98
N SER A 42 0.27 5.52 -7.18
CA SER A 42 1.25 5.56 -8.27
C SER A 42 2.44 6.46 -7.95
N GLU A 43 2.22 7.58 -7.27
CA GLU A 43 3.30 8.45 -6.79
C GLU A 43 4.14 7.77 -5.70
N ILE A 44 3.50 7.14 -4.73
CA ILE A 44 4.21 6.40 -3.67
C ILE A 44 5.07 5.29 -4.28
N LEU A 45 4.51 4.49 -5.18
CA LEU A 45 5.23 3.41 -5.85
C LEU A 45 6.41 3.94 -6.68
N HIS A 46 6.21 5.04 -7.40
CA HIS A 46 7.28 5.67 -8.18
C HIS A 46 8.48 6.09 -7.33
N HIS A 47 8.21 6.59 -6.11
CA HIS A 47 9.26 7.00 -5.18
C HIS A 47 9.84 5.85 -4.35
N SER A 48 9.12 4.75 -4.19
CA SER A 48 9.54 3.63 -3.34
C SER A 48 10.26 2.51 -4.10
N ILE A 49 9.97 2.36 -5.40
CA ILE A 49 10.57 1.32 -6.23
C ILE A 49 11.71 1.94 -7.02
N HIS A 50 12.95 1.69 -6.55
CA HIS A 50 14.17 2.21 -7.20
C HIS A 50 14.94 1.12 -7.96
N GLU A 51 14.60 -0.15 -7.75
CA GLU A 51 15.33 -1.27 -8.34
C GLU A 51 14.63 -1.76 -9.60
N GLU A 52 15.43 -2.03 -10.63
CA GLU A 52 14.97 -2.66 -11.88
C GLU A 52 14.79 -4.18 -11.72
N GLU A 53 14.87 -4.69 -10.49
CA GLU A 53 14.76 -6.11 -10.20
C GLU A 53 13.31 -6.59 -10.20
N LYS A 54 13.13 -7.81 -10.68
CA LYS A 54 11.84 -8.48 -10.72
C LYS A 54 11.37 -8.82 -9.31
N ASN A 55 10.30 -8.19 -8.85
CA ASN A 55 9.65 -8.46 -7.57
C ASN A 55 8.24 -9.02 -7.79
N GLU A 56 8.15 -10.34 -8.05
CA GLU A 56 6.86 -11.01 -8.29
C GLU A 56 5.90 -10.95 -7.09
N PRO A 57 6.35 -11.09 -5.82
CA PRO A 57 5.46 -10.99 -4.68
C PRO A 57 4.81 -9.62 -4.54
N LEU A 58 5.56 -8.53 -4.72
CA LEU A 58 5.03 -7.17 -4.68
C LEU A 58 4.05 -6.94 -5.84
N PHE A 59 4.39 -7.40 -7.05
CA PHE A 59 3.51 -7.27 -8.21
C PHE A 59 2.17 -7.99 -7.98
N ALA A 60 2.21 -9.24 -7.54
CA ALA A 60 1.00 -10.03 -7.26
C ALA A 60 0.14 -9.40 -6.16
N PHE A 61 0.77 -8.85 -5.11
CA PHE A 61 0.08 -8.14 -4.05
C PHE A 61 -0.63 -6.89 -4.58
N LEU A 62 0.06 -6.05 -5.36
CA LEU A 62 -0.50 -4.82 -5.93
C LEU A 62 -1.64 -5.13 -6.92
N GLU A 63 -1.48 -6.16 -7.76
CA GLU A 63 -2.53 -6.59 -8.69
C GLU A 63 -3.78 -7.02 -7.94
N ALA A 64 -3.65 -7.86 -6.91
CA ALA A 64 -4.77 -8.31 -6.08
C ALA A 64 -5.44 -7.14 -5.34
N ALA A 65 -4.64 -6.20 -4.79
CA ALA A 65 -5.15 -5.03 -4.10
C ALA A 65 -5.94 -4.10 -5.02
N LEU A 66 -5.46 -3.85 -6.24
CA LEU A 66 -6.18 -3.03 -7.22
C LEU A 66 -7.47 -3.72 -7.71
N GLN A 67 -7.46 -5.04 -7.88
CA GLN A 67 -8.67 -5.80 -8.19
C GLN A 67 -9.69 -5.71 -7.05
N TRP A 68 -9.22 -5.79 -5.81
CA TRP A 68 -10.09 -5.60 -4.64
C TRP A 68 -10.71 -4.20 -4.64
N LEU A 69 -9.90 -3.14 -4.86
CA LEU A 69 -10.37 -1.74 -4.94
C LEU A 69 -11.43 -1.58 -6.04
N ASP A 70 -11.22 -2.19 -7.19
CA ASP A 70 -12.16 -2.12 -8.32
C ASP A 70 -13.52 -2.73 -7.98
N ASN A 71 -13.54 -3.83 -7.23
CA ASN A 71 -14.74 -4.60 -6.95
C ASN A 71 -15.50 -4.17 -5.69
N HIS A 72 -14.94 -3.28 -4.85
CA HIS A 72 -15.56 -2.86 -3.58
C HIS A 72 -15.92 -1.38 -3.61
N ASN A 73 -17.03 -1.03 -2.95
CA ASN A 73 -17.52 0.36 -2.89
C ASN A 73 -17.01 1.12 -1.66
N GLU A 74 -16.76 0.42 -0.55
CA GLU A 74 -16.27 1.02 0.68
C GLU A 74 -14.74 0.99 0.70
N THR A 75 -14.11 2.07 0.28
CA THR A 75 -12.66 2.14 0.05
C THR A 75 -11.95 3.18 0.92
N ALA A 76 -12.64 3.72 1.93
CA ALA A 76 -12.15 4.85 2.71
C ALA A 76 -10.79 4.63 3.40
N ASN A 77 -10.48 3.40 3.84
CA ASN A 77 -9.24 3.05 4.52
C ASN A 77 -8.28 2.23 3.62
N PHE A 78 -8.65 2.00 2.37
CA PHE A 78 -7.90 1.17 1.44
C PHE A 78 -6.43 1.59 1.34
N HIS A 79 -6.17 2.87 1.12
CA HIS A 79 -4.82 3.40 0.96
C HIS A 79 -3.96 3.21 2.23
N LEU A 80 -4.52 3.35 3.43
CA LEU A 80 -3.81 3.14 4.69
C LEU A 80 -3.41 1.68 4.88
N ILE A 81 -4.36 0.75 4.63
CA ILE A 81 -4.10 -0.69 4.71
C ILE A 81 -3.04 -1.08 3.68
N LEU A 82 -3.17 -0.59 2.44
CA LEU A 82 -2.21 -0.90 1.38
C LEU A 82 -0.81 -0.43 1.73
N LEU A 83 -0.66 0.82 2.20
CA LEU A 83 0.64 1.36 2.59
C LEU A 83 1.28 0.55 3.71
N LEU A 84 0.51 0.19 4.74
CA LEU A 84 1.01 -0.64 5.82
C LEU A 84 1.43 -2.04 5.33
N GLU A 85 0.62 -2.69 4.51
CA GLU A 85 0.94 -4.01 3.95
C GLU A 85 2.16 -3.97 3.01
N MET A 86 2.34 -2.88 2.24
CA MET A 86 3.51 -2.68 1.40
C MET A 86 4.82 -2.67 2.19
N THR A 87 4.82 -2.20 3.46
CA THR A 87 6.03 -2.20 4.28
C THR A 87 6.61 -3.60 4.50
N LYS A 88 5.77 -4.66 4.43
CA LYS A 88 6.22 -6.07 4.48
C LYS A 88 7.11 -6.41 3.29
N HIS A 89 6.77 -5.91 2.11
CA HIS A 89 7.52 -6.16 0.87
C HIS A 89 8.83 -5.36 0.81
N PHE A 90 8.90 -4.27 1.57
CA PHE A 90 10.11 -3.44 1.69
C PHE A 90 10.97 -3.79 2.91
N GLY A 91 10.53 -4.73 3.75
CA GLY A 91 11.30 -5.24 4.88
C GLY A 91 11.31 -4.37 6.14
N PHE A 92 10.38 -3.42 6.27
CA PHE A 92 10.25 -2.55 7.46
C PHE A 92 8.84 -2.55 8.08
N TYR A 93 8.15 -3.69 8.05
CA TYR A 93 6.87 -3.83 8.74
C TYR A 93 7.06 -3.64 10.25
N PRO A 94 6.14 -2.93 10.94
CA PRO A 94 6.22 -2.71 12.38
C PRO A 94 6.36 -4.01 13.18
N ASP A 95 7.27 -4.02 14.16
CA ASP A 95 7.33 -5.11 15.12
C ASP A 95 6.16 -5.01 16.10
N VAL A 96 5.31 -6.01 16.09
CA VAL A 96 4.08 -6.07 16.90
C VAL A 96 4.24 -6.88 18.18
N SER A 97 5.45 -7.32 18.53
CA SER A 97 5.73 -8.17 19.70
C SER A 97 5.29 -7.50 21.01
N ASP A 98 5.54 -6.19 21.13
CA ASP A 98 5.21 -5.38 22.30
C ASP A 98 4.07 -4.38 22.03
N LYS A 99 3.10 -4.75 21.25
CA LYS A 99 2.00 -3.89 20.78
C LYS A 99 1.13 -3.30 21.91
N ASP A 100 1.18 -3.84 23.11
CA ASP A 100 0.49 -3.33 24.30
C ASP A 100 1.10 -2.03 24.85
N GLN A 101 2.37 -1.72 24.53
CA GLN A 101 3.07 -0.55 25.00
C GLN A 101 2.45 0.78 24.51
N ALA A 102 2.70 1.88 25.25
CA ALA A 102 2.00 3.16 25.08
C ALA A 102 2.40 3.93 23.81
N PHE A 103 3.65 3.81 23.37
CA PHE A 103 4.20 4.59 22.26
C PHE A 103 4.74 3.69 21.17
N PHE A 104 4.70 4.19 19.91
CA PHE A 104 5.38 3.54 18.80
C PHE A 104 6.55 4.41 18.34
N GLU A 105 7.73 3.85 18.31
CA GLU A 105 8.97 4.50 17.88
C GLU A 105 9.13 4.29 16.36
N LEU A 106 9.16 5.42 15.60
CA LEU A 106 9.10 5.40 14.14
C LEU A 106 10.41 4.95 13.47
N VAL A 107 11.57 5.23 14.11
CA VAL A 107 12.87 4.92 13.51
C VAL A 107 13.19 3.44 13.64
N GLU A 108 12.96 2.87 14.82
CA GLU A 108 13.22 1.46 15.09
C GLU A 108 12.03 0.55 14.68
N GLY A 109 10.85 1.13 14.47
CA GLY A 109 9.65 0.38 14.08
C GLY A 109 9.09 -0.51 15.20
N VAL A 110 9.24 -0.14 16.46
CA VAL A 110 8.87 -0.95 17.63
C VAL A 110 7.94 -0.20 18.60
N PHE A 111 7.17 -0.94 19.37
CA PHE A 111 6.40 -0.37 20.49
C PHE A 111 7.26 -0.24 21.75
N SER A 112 7.07 0.85 22.51
CA SER A 112 7.88 1.20 23.70
C SER A 112 7.02 1.75 24.82
N PRO A 113 7.38 1.50 26.10
CA PRO A 113 6.75 2.15 27.24
C PRO A 113 7.19 3.61 27.40
N PHE A 114 8.29 4.03 26.73
CA PHE A 114 8.87 5.36 26.86
C PHE A 114 8.63 6.18 25.62
N HIS A 115 8.30 7.47 25.82
CA HIS A 115 8.19 8.43 24.74
C HIS A 115 9.58 8.94 24.32
N ALA A 116 9.96 8.74 23.07
CA ALA A 116 11.14 9.32 22.44
C ALA A 116 10.75 10.50 21.52
N VAL A 117 11.73 11.24 21.04
CA VAL A 117 11.49 12.37 20.11
C VAL A 117 10.84 11.90 18.79
N SER A 118 11.19 10.69 18.34
CA SER A 118 10.68 10.02 17.13
C SER A 118 9.47 9.13 17.39
N SER A 119 8.87 9.17 18.58
CA SER A 119 7.69 8.36 18.87
C SER A 119 6.40 9.07 18.50
N LEU A 120 5.43 8.28 18.06
CA LEU A 120 4.03 8.70 18.02
C LEU A 120 3.52 9.03 19.44
N THR A 121 2.62 9.99 19.55
CA THR A 121 1.86 10.24 20.79
C THR A 121 1.02 9.02 21.17
N GLU A 122 0.57 8.93 22.42
CA GLU A 122 -0.32 7.84 22.85
C GLU A 122 -1.57 7.72 21.96
N HIS A 123 -2.16 8.85 21.58
CA HIS A 123 -3.35 8.87 20.72
C HIS A 123 -3.03 8.35 19.30
N GLU A 124 -1.96 8.83 18.69
CA GLU A 124 -1.51 8.36 17.37
C GLU A 124 -1.12 6.88 17.41
N THR A 125 -0.43 6.44 18.46
CA THR A 125 -0.10 5.03 18.69
C THR A 125 -1.37 4.17 18.77
N LEU A 126 -2.42 4.65 19.45
CA LEU A 126 -3.69 3.94 19.52
C LEU A 126 -4.35 3.81 18.12
N LEU A 127 -4.33 4.88 17.32
CA LEU A 127 -4.83 4.85 15.94
C LEU A 127 -4.00 3.90 15.08
N PHE A 128 -2.68 3.93 15.23
CA PHE A 128 -1.78 3.04 14.50
C PHE A 128 -1.99 1.55 14.85
N LYS A 129 -2.24 1.23 16.14
CA LYS A 129 -2.64 -0.12 16.55
C LYS A 129 -3.93 -0.57 15.90
N LYS A 130 -4.93 0.30 15.82
CA LYS A 130 -6.19 0.01 15.11
C LYS A 130 -5.94 -0.27 13.62
N LEU A 131 -5.02 0.50 12.99
CA LEU A 131 -4.66 0.29 11.59
C LEU A 131 -3.99 -1.07 11.37
N ILE A 132 -3.06 -1.47 12.25
CA ILE A 132 -2.40 -2.79 12.20
C ILE A 132 -3.41 -3.94 12.29
N ASP A 133 -4.50 -3.77 13.06
CA ASP A 133 -5.54 -4.79 13.20
C ASP A 133 -6.56 -4.79 12.05
N LEU A 134 -6.56 -3.75 11.24
CA LEU A 134 -7.52 -3.59 10.16
C LEU A 134 -7.21 -4.56 9.02
N LYS A 135 -8.25 -5.20 8.50
CA LYS A 135 -8.17 -6.07 7.32
C LYS A 135 -9.02 -5.50 6.19
N TRP A 136 -8.76 -5.96 4.97
CA TRP A 136 -9.48 -5.53 3.76
C TRP A 136 -11.01 -5.63 3.90
N ASP A 137 -11.50 -6.69 4.54
CA ASP A 137 -12.93 -6.94 4.73
C ASP A 137 -13.49 -6.36 6.04
N SER A 138 -12.71 -5.55 6.76
CA SER A 138 -13.14 -4.90 8.00
C SER A 138 -14.12 -3.77 7.71
N ASP A 139 -14.96 -3.44 8.71
CA ASP A 139 -15.84 -2.27 8.63
C ASP A 139 -15.02 -1.00 8.38
N GLN A 140 -15.27 -0.36 7.26
CA GLN A 140 -14.53 0.83 6.80
C GLN A 140 -14.81 2.08 7.66
N LYS A 141 -15.77 2.03 8.60
CA LYS A 141 -16.12 3.15 9.49
C LYS A 141 -15.30 3.20 10.77
N ILE A 142 -14.26 2.40 10.90
CA ILE A 142 -13.38 2.34 12.07
C ILE A 142 -12.69 3.69 12.34
N PHE A 143 -12.31 4.43 11.27
CA PHE A 143 -11.69 5.74 11.39
C PHE A 143 -12.65 6.87 10.97
N HIS A 144 -12.74 7.90 11.79
CA HIS A 144 -13.32 9.18 11.37
C HIS A 144 -12.40 9.92 10.41
N VAL A 145 -12.94 10.93 9.69
CA VAL A 145 -12.18 11.70 8.69
C VAL A 145 -10.91 12.31 9.31
N ILE A 146 -11.03 12.88 10.52
CA ILE A 146 -9.91 13.50 11.23
C ILE A 146 -8.84 12.47 11.60
N GLU A 147 -9.22 11.30 12.05
CA GLU A 147 -8.29 10.22 12.41
C GLU A 147 -7.49 9.73 11.19
N ARG A 148 -8.13 9.67 10.01
CA ARG A 148 -7.43 9.34 8.75
C ARG A 148 -6.43 10.39 8.29
N GLN A 149 -6.57 11.64 8.76
CA GLN A 149 -5.60 12.72 8.46
C GLN A 149 -4.38 12.68 9.40
N ILE A 150 -4.49 11.99 10.52
CA ILE A 150 -3.40 11.80 11.48
C ILE A 150 -2.51 10.60 11.06
N LEU A 151 -3.10 9.55 10.52
CA LEU A 151 -2.40 8.37 10.01
C LEU A 151 -1.72 8.63 8.68
#